data_efdebe5247bbe762d29b384e7439dcd2
#
_entry.id   efdebe5247bbe762d29b384e7439dcd2
#
_cell.length_a   1.000
_cell.length_b   1.000
_cell.length_c   1.000
_cell.angle_alpha   90.00
_cell.angle_beta   90.00
_cell.angle_gamma   90.00
#
_symmetry.space_group_name_H-M   'P 1'
#
loop_
_entity.id
_entity.type
_entity.pdbx_description
1 polymer ?
#
loop_
_entity_poly.entity_id
_entity_poly.type
_entity_poly.pdbx_seq_one_letter_code
_entity_poly.pdbx_strand_id
1 'polypeptide(L)'
;MIKHLTACFAGTPAKRPAMHMLLALLLLVAMPLWAAEPKELDWPALIPEGAPVVPPQLTPLHDMSQLSNALSAESAPPARQQAPDAPVVKSLDGQQVKLPGYIVPLEVSEEGRTTEFLLVPYYGACIHVPPPPSNQIVHIFSEMGVRVEDLYQPYWIEGKLQVRASSSELADAGYQMEAEKIYAYELR
;
A
#
# COMPACT_ATOMS: atom_id res chain seq x y z
N MET A 1 -80.10 -1.53 -55.16
CA MET A 1 -78.97 -2.48 -55.14
C MET A 1 -77.73 -1.68 -54.84
N ILE A 2 -77.29 -1.66 -53.58
CA ILE A 2 -76.09 -0.88 -53.11
C ILE A 2 -75.09 -1.91 -52.57
N LYS A 3 -73.93 -2.01 -53.23
CA LYS A 3 -72.81 -2.86 -52.75
C LYS A 3 -71.90 -2.05 -51.86
N HIS A 4 -71.79 -2.45 -50.62
CA HIS A 4 -70.85 -1.94 -49.71
C HIS A 4 -69.45 -2.55 -49.96
N LEU A 5 -68.45 -1.70 -50.24
CA LEU A 5 -67.07 -2.09 -50.27
C LEU A 5 -66.49 -1.80 -48.91
N THR A 6 -66.10 -2.85 -48.14
CA THR A 6 -65.38 -2.75 -46.93
C THR A 6 -63.88 -2.81 -47.19
N ALA A 7 -63.14 -1.72 -47.01
CA ALA A 7 -61.66 -1.70 -47.13
C ALA A 7 -61.04 -2.13 -45.80
N CYS A 8 -60.35 -3.26 -45.80
CA CYS A 8 -59.48 -3.68 -44.70
C CYS A 8 -58.15 -2.90 -44.72
N PHE A 9 -57.96 -2.07 -43.71
CA PHE A 9 -56.63 -1.46 -43.44
C PHE A 9 -55.80 -2.45 -42.64
N ALA A 10 -54.84 -3.13 -43.27
CA ALA A 10 -53.83 -3.93 -42.63
C ALA A 10 -52.69 -3.00 -42.16
N GLY A 11 -52.68 -2.65 -40.88
CA GLY A 11 -51.55 -1.92 -40.26
C GLY A 11 -50.39 -2.86 -40.01
N THR A 12 -49.31 -2.67 -40.72
CA THR A 12 -48.02 -3.36 -40.47
C THR A 12 -47.39 -2.82 -39.20
N PRO A 13 -46.96 -3.66 -38.21
CA PRO A 13 -46.23 -3.19 -37.04
C PRO A 13 -44.83 -2.74 -37.46
N ALA A 14 -44.55 -1.45 -37.33
CA ALA A 14 -43.22 -0.88 -37.51
C ALA A 14 -42.28 -1.46 -36.45
N LYS A 15 -41.36 -2.33 -36.83
CA LYS A 15 -40.26 -2.81 -36.04
C LYS A 15 -39.39 -1.63 -35.63
N ARG A 16 -39.29 -1.32 -34.33
CA ARG A 16 -38.42 -0.29 -33.77
C ARG A 16 -37.05 -0.89 -33.42
N PRO A 17 -36.08 -1.01 -34.34
CA PRO A 17 -34.77 -1.58 -34.08
C PRO A 17 -33.92 -0.66 -33.18
N ALA A 18 -34.20 0.66 -33.18
CA ALA A 18 -33.44 1.66 -32.44
C ALA A 18 -33.49 1.46 -30.91
N MET A 19 -34.60 1.01 -30.36
CA MET A 19 -34.76 0.83 -28.90
C MET A 19 -33.95 -0.37 -28.39
N HIS A 20 -33.80 -1.41 -29.18
CA HIS A 20 -33.00 -2.59 -28.80
C HIS A 20 -31.50 -2.31 -28.91
N MET A 21 -31.09 -1.45 -29.89
CA MET A 21 -29.69 -0.99 -29.99
C MET A 21 -29.30 -0.10 -28.82
N LEU A 22 -30.19 0.78 -28.35
CA LEU A 22 -29.94 1.64 -27.17
C LEU A 22 -29.82 0.83 -25.87
N LEU A 23 -30.66 -0.21 -25.71
CA LEU A 23 -30.63 -1.11 -24.54
C LEU A 23 -29.35 -1.98 -24.55
N ALA A 24 -28.89 -2.44 -25.71
CA ALA A 24 -27.65 -3.20 -25.87
C ALA A 24 -26.42 -2.33 -25.58
N LEU A 25 -26.44 -1.04 -25.99
CA LEU A 25 -25.37 -0.09 -25.70
C LEU A 25 -25.29 0.25 -24.21
N LEU A 26 -26.44 0.34 -23.52
CA LEU A 26 -26.49 0.58 -22.06
C LEU A 26 -25.96 -0.61 -21.24
N LEU A 27 -26.16 -1.84 -21.71
CA LEU A 27 -25.66 -3.06 -21.09
C LEU A 27 -24.13 -3.23 -21.23
N LEU A 28 -23.54 -2.67 -22.30
CA LEU A 28 -22.08 -2.69 -22.51
C LEU A 28 -21.32 -1.75 -21.56
N VAL A 29 -21.97 -0.69 -21.05
CA VAL A 29 -21.37 0.29 -20.11
C VAL A 29 -21.42 -0.20 -18.66
N ALA A 30 -22.24 -1.20 -18.36
CA ALA A 30 -22.39 -1.79 -17.02
C ALA A 30 -21.42 -2.96 -16.75
N MET A 31 -20.22 -2.98 -17.35
CA MET A 31 -19.20 -3.91 -16.90
C MET A 31 -18.79 -3.50 -15.48
N PRO A 32 -18.96 -4.38 -14.46
CA PRO A 32 -18.45 -4.06 -13.13
C PRO A 32 -16.94 -3.85 -13.27
N LEU A 33 -16.47 -2.67 -12.88
CA LEU A 33 -15.05 -2.43 -12.64
C LEU A 33 -14.68 -3.34 -11.45
N TRP A 34 -14.30 -4.57 -11.74
CA TRP A 34 -13.70 -5.42 -10.73
C TRP A 34 -12.36 -4.75 -10.43
N ALA A 35 -12.30 -4.05 -9.31
CA ALA A 35 -11.03 -3.65 -8.75
C ALA A 35 -10.21 -4.94 -8.61
N ALA A 36 -9.11 -5.02 -9.34
CA ALA A 36 -8.21 -6.17 -9.23
C ALA A 36 -7.83 -6.32 -7.76
N GLU A 37 -7.89 -7.55 -7.23
CA GLU A 37 -7.40 -7.79 -5.88
C GLU A 37 -5.96 -7.31 -5.76
N PRO A 38 -5.59 -6.63 -4.66
CA PRO A 38 -4.24 -6.15 -4.48
C PRO A 38 -3.27 -7.33 -4.47
N LYS A 39 -2.19 -7.19 -5.23
CA LYS A 39 -1.12 -8.19 -5.27
C LYS A 39 -0.45 -8.26 -3.91
N GLU A 40 -0.47 -9.43 -3.28
CA GLU A 40 0.29 -9.65 -2.06
C GLU A 40 1.78 -9.66 -2.37
N LEU A 41 2.53 -8.83 -1.64
CA LEU A 41 3.98 -8.75 -1.71
C LEU A 41 4.58 -9.16 -0.37
N ASP A 42 5.79 -9.69 -0.47
CA ASP A 42 6.72 -9.85 0.64
C ASP A 42 7.90 -8.89 0.49
N TRP A 43 8.64 -8.66 1.54
CA TRP A 43 9.74 -7.71 1.55
C TRP A 43 10.87 -8.03 0.53
N PRO A 44 11.24 -9.29 0.30
CA PRO A 44 12.21 -9.64 -0.75
C PRO A 44 11.77 -9.21 -2.16
N ALA A 45 10.46 -9.15 -2.45
CA ALA A 45 9.95 -8.72 -3.75
C ALA A 45 10.24 -7.24 -4.08
N LEU A 46 10.60 -6.43 -3.07
CA LEU A 46 10.99 -5.04 -3.24
C LEU A 46 12.47 -4.86 -3.60
N ILE A 47 13.26 -5.94 -3.55
CA ILE A 47 14.69 -5.94 -3.89
C ILE A 47 14.85 -6.40 -5.34
N PRO A 48 15.52 -5.63 -6.21
CA PRO A 48 15.81 -6.07 -7.58
C PRO A 48 16.61 -7.36 -7.61
N GLU A 49 16.35 -8.21 -8.59
CA GLU A 49 17.09 -9.44 -8.80
C GLU A 49 18.59 -9.15 -8.94
N GLY A 50 19.42 -9.88 -8.18
CA GLY A 50 20.88 -9.69 -8.15
C GLY A 50 21.39 -8.51 -7.32
N ALA A 51 20.49 -7.71 -6.71
CA ALA A 51 20.91 -6.69 -5.77
C ALA A 51 21.34 -7.33 -4.43
N PRO A 52 22.31 -6.73 -3.70
CA PRO A 52 22.75 -7.26 -2.42
C PRO A 52 21.62 -7.17 -1.39
N VAL A 53 21.36 -8.29 -0.72
CA VAL A 53 20.45 -8.33 0.45
C VAL A 53 21.28 -7.96 1.66
N VAL A 54 20.93 -6.85 2.31
CA VAL A 54 21.58 -6.40 3.54
C VAL A 54 20.80 -6.96 4.72
N PRO A 55 21.38 -7.87 5.52
CA PRO A 55 20.69 -8.41 6.68
C PRO A 55 20.48 -7.34 7.76
N PRO A 56 19.38 -7.43 8.55
CA PRO A 56 19.15 -6.52 9.67
C PRO A 56 20.32 -6.55 10.66
N GLN A 57 20.82 -5.39 11.06
CA GLN A 57 21.78 -5.30 12.14
C GLN A 57 21.02 -5.31 13.46
N LEU A 58 20.75 -6.49 13.98
CA LEU A 58 20.15 -6.66 15.29
C LEU A 58 21.23 -6.51 16.37
N THR A 59 21.34 -5.32 16.94
CA THR A 59 22.17 -5.13 18.13
C THR A 59 21.44 -5.80 19.31
N PRO A 60 22.07 -6.73 20.07
CA PRO A 60 21.42 -7.35 21.22
C PRO A 60 21.01 -6.27 22.24
N LEU A 61 19.71 -6.10 22.47
CA LEU A 61 19.14 -5.10 23.39
C LEU A 61 19.42 -5.39 24.87
N HIS A 62 20.02 -6.56 25.22
CA HIS A 62 20.08 -7.04 26.59
C HIS A 62 21.43 -7.69 26.99
N ASP A 63 22.53 -7.21 26.46
CA ASP A 63 23.82 -7.56 27.08
C ASP A 63 24.04 -6.71 28.33
N MET A 64 23.60 -7.25 29.47
CA MET A 64 23.72 -6.59 30.77
C MET A 64 25.19 -6.34 31.19
N SER A 65 26.17 -6.98 30.51
CA SER A 65 27.59 -6.72 30.71
C SER A 65 28.04 -5.37 30.13
N GLN A 66 27.16 -4.74 29.30
CA GLN A 66 27.42 -3.47 28.65
C GLN A 66 26.58 -2.30 29.19
N LEU A 67 26.09 -2.39 30.41
CA LEU A 67 25.23 -1.36 31.02
C LEU A 67 25.87 0.04 30.97
N SER A 68 27.19 0.13 31.17
CA SER A 68 27.94 1.40 31.04
C SER A 68 27.93 1.93 29.58
N ASN A 69 27.91 1.04 28.60
CA ASN A 69 27.82 1.40 27.20
C ASN A 69 26.38 1.77 26.77
N ALA A 70 25.36 1.18 27.42
CA ALA A 70 23.96 1.53 27.19
C ALA A 70 23.66 2.98 27.60
N LEU A 71 24.20 3.44 28.75
CA LEU A 71 24.08 4.85 29.16
C LEU A 71 24.82 5.81 28.22
N SER A 72 25.91 5.35 27.61
CA SER A 72 26.63 6.12 26.57
C SER A 72 25.89 6.10 25.22
N ALA A 73 25.13 5.04 24.95
CA ALA A 73 24.36 4.89 23.70
C ALA A 73 23.15 5.83 23.65
N GLU A 74 22.56 6.22 24.80
CA GLU A 74 21.49 7.23 24.84
C GLU A 74 21.98 8.62 24.39
N SER A 75 23.28 8.89 24.45
CA SER A 75 23.90 10.13 23.98
C SER A 75 24.57 9.98 22.61
N ALA A 76 24.50 8.78 22.02
CA ALA A 76 25.10 8.52 20.72
C ALA A 76 24.27 9.15 19.58
N PRO A 77 24.91 9.58 18.48
CA PRO A 77 24.16 9.99 17.29
C PRO A 77 23.25 8.85 16.82
N PRO A 78 22.07 9.17 16.21
CA PRO A 78 21.21 8.16 15.62
C PRO A 78 21.98 7.22 14.70
N ALA A 79 21.64 5.94 14.75
CA ALA A 79 22.28 4.95 13.89
C ALA A 79 22.04 5.29 12.42
N ARG A 80 23.09 5.25 11.62
CA ARG A 80 22.98 5.59 10.20
C ARG A 80 22.25 4.49 9.44
N GLN A 81 21.38 4.92 8.52
CA GLN A 81 20.67 4.02 7.62
C GLN A 81 21.66 3.23 6.76
N GLN A 82 21.35 1.95 6.56
CA GLN A 82 22.08 1.09 5.65
C GLN A 82 21.57 1.33 4.22
N ALA A 83 22.48 1.62 3.27
CA ALA A 83 22.15 1.84 1.86
C ALA A 83 20.91 2.76 1.65
N PRO A 84 21.01 4.06 1.92
CA PRO A 84 19.92 5.02 1.74
C PRO A 84 19.48 5.17 0.28
N ASP A 85 20.34 4.79 -0.67
CA ASP A 85 20.13 4.82 -2.11
C ASP A 85 20.03 3.42 -2.73
N ALA A 86 19.49 2.44 -1.97
CA ALA A 86 19.34 1.07 -2.44
C ALA A 86 18.48 0.99 -3.72
N PRO A 87 18.85 0.12 -4.69
CA PRO A 87 18.09 -0.01 -5.93
C PRO A 87 16.70 -0.56 -5.69
N VAL A 88 15.71 -0.10 -6.49
CA VAL A 88 14.30 -0.42 -6.40
C VAL A 88 13.78 -1.20 -7.60
N VAL A 89 12.68 -1.95 -7.43
CA VAL A 89 12.01 -2.70 -8.50
C VAL A 89 11.05 -1.79 -9.25
N LYS A 90 11.50 -1.22 -10.38
CA LYS A 90 10.74 -0.24 -11.17
C LYS A 90 9.40 -0.75 -11.69
N SER A 91 9.26 -2.07 -11.91
CA SER A 91 8.02 -2.67 -12.40
C SER A 91 6.88 -2.69 -11.38
N LEU A 92 7.16 -2.36 -10.11
CA LEU A 92 6.14 -2.23 -9.07
C LEU A 92 5.44 -0.87 -9.08
N ASP A 93 5.97 0.09 -9.85
CA ASP A 93 5.37 1.43 -9.93
C ASP A 93 3.93 1.39 -10.42
N GLY A 94 3.04 2.03 -9.66
CA GLY A 94 1.62 2.11 -9.95
C GLY A 94 0.82 0.83 -9.70
N GLN A 95 1.41 -0.25 -9.20
CA GLN A 95 0.70 -1.49 -8.89
C GLN A 95 -0.13 -1.36 -7.61
N GLN A 96 -1.34 -1.96 -7.64
CA GLN A 96 -2.18 -2.14 -6.45
C GLN A 96 -1.66 -3.35 -5.67
N VAL A 97 -1.16 -3.10 -4.46
CA VAL A 97 -0.48 -4.11 -3.67
C VAL A 97 -0.97 -4.14 -2.23
N LYS A 98 -0.70 -5.24 -1.51
CA LYS A 98 -0.75 -5.30 -0.06
C LYS A 98 0.58 -5.83 0.48
N LEU A 99 1.08 -5.20 1.52
CA LEU A 99 2.38 -5.50 2.12
C LEU A 99 2.23 -5.55 3.64
N PRO A 100 2.76 -6.59 4.32
CA PRO A 100 2.74 -6.64 5.77
C PRO A 100 3.97 -5.95 6.35
N GLY A 101 3.83 -5.28 7.50
CA GLY A 101 4.98 -4.66 8.16
C GLY A 101 4.63 -3.98 9.47
N TYR A 102 5.63 -3.40 10.06
CA TYR A 102 5.52 -2.64 11.31
C TYR A 102 5.46 -1.15 11.00
N ILE A 103 4.61 -0.45 11.73
CA ILE A 103 4.37 0.98 11.58
C ILE A 103 5.37 1.75 12.46
N VAL A 104 6.12 2.66 11.85
CA VAL A 104 6.95 3.66 12.53
C VAL A 104 6.32 5.03 12.31
N PRO A 105 5.60 5.59 13.29
CA PRO A 105 4.89 6.85 13.14
C PRO A 105 5.84 8.02 12.82
N LEU A 106 5.46 8.88 11.89
CA LEU A 106 6.10 10.17 11.60
C LEU A 106 5.18 11.31 12.02
N GLU A 107 3.89 11.24 11.65
CA GLU A 107 2.88 12.21 12.06
C GLU A 107 1.69 11.53 12.74
N VAL A 108 1.25 12.15 13.84
CA VAL A 108 0.07 11.72 14.59
C VAL A 108 -0.89 12.90 14.70
N SER A 109 -2.15 12.70 14.30
CA SER A 109 -3.20 13.72 14.39
C SER A 109 -3.57 14.02 15.84
N GLU A 110 -4.34 15.10 16.06
CA GLU A 110 -4.85 15.48 17.40
C GLU A 110 -5.74 14.39 18.01
N GLU A 111 -6.38 13.57 17.17
CA GLU A 111 -7.21 12.42 17.61
C GLU A 111 -6.40 11.16 17.90
N GLY A 112 -5.07 11.23 17.86
CA GLY A 112 -4.15 10.12 18.12
C GLY A 112 -4.13 9.08 16.98
N ARG A 113 -4.33 9.51 15.74
CA ARG A 113 -4.23 8.64 14.56
C ARG A 113 -2.94 8.94 13.80
N THR A 114 -2.20 7.91 13.46
CA THR A 114 -1.00 8.02 12.64
C THR A 114 -1.43 8.18 11.17
N THR A 115 -1.11 9.34 10.59
CA THR A 115 -1.47 9.71 9.21
C THR A 115 -0.31 9.61 8.24
N GLU A 116 0.91 9.71 8.75
CA GLU A 116 2.14 9.54 7.99
C GLU A 116 3.10 8.64 8.78
N PHE A 117 3.66 7.62 8.10
CA PHE A 117 4.52 6.64 8.76
C PHE A 117 5.43 5.91 7.78
N LEU A 118 6.48 5.32 8.30
CA LEU A 118 7.28 4.34 7.56
C LEU A 118 6.75 2.93 7.86
N LEU A 119 6.58 2.13 6.81
CA LEU A 119 6.33 0.70 6.91
C LEU A 119 7.67 -0.03 6.75
N VAL A 120 7.99 -0.91 7.69
CA VAL A 120 9.28 -1.59 7.77
C VAL A 120 9.11 -3.10 8.01
N PRO A 121 10.10 -3.95 7.62
CA PRO A 121 9.96 -5.41 7.66
C PRO A 121 10.04 -6.04 9.05
N TYR A 122 10.60 -5.35 10.03
CA TYR A 122 10.79 -5.91 11.37
C TYR A 122 10.58 -4.84 12.44
N TYR A 123 10.17 -5.31 13.60
CA TYR A 123 9.95 -4.47 14.76
C TYR A 123 11.24 -3.76 15.21
N GLY A 124 11.09 -2.52 15.63
CA GLY A 124 12.18 -1.70 16.18
C GLY A 124 13.07 -1.03 15.14
N ALA A 125 12.88 -1.32 13.86
CA ALA A 125 13.57 -0.60 12.79
C ALA A 125 13.35 0.91 12.91
N CYS A 126 14.38 1.69 12.61
CA CYS A 126 14.40 3.16 12.70
C CYS A 126 14.30 3.76 14.12
N ILE A 127 13.99 2.95 15.14
CA ILE A 127 13.84 3.42 16.54
C ILE A 127 14.91 2.81 17.45
N HIS A 128 15.03 1.47 17.45
CA HIS A 128 15.91 0.72 18.37
C HIS A 128 17.10 0.08 17.66
N VAL A 129 16.98 -0.10 16.35
CA VAL A 129 18.04 -0.63 15.48
C VAL A 129 18.17 0.27 14.23
N PRO A 130 19.34 0.25 13.56
CA PRO A 130 19.53 1.07 12.37
C PRO A 130 18.42 0.87 11.34
N PRO A 131 18.03 1.94 10.62
CA PRO A 131 17.08 1.82 9.54
C PRO A 131 17.55 0.82 8.48
N PRO A 132 16.65 0.00 7.92
CA PRO A 132 16.98 -0.89 6.82
C PRO A 132 17.34 -0.11 5.54
N PRO A 133 17.84 -0.78 4.50
CA PRO A 133 18.03 -0.17 3.17
C PRO A 133 16.76 0.53 2.67
N SER A 134 16.91 1.59 1.89
CA SER A 134 15.73 2.37 1.42
C SER A 134 14.72 1.54 0.62
N ASN A 135 15.15 0.49 -0.08
CA ASN A 135 14.25 -0.45 -0.78
C ASN A 135 13.52 -1.43 0.14
N GLN A 136 13.75 -1.34 1.44
CA GLN A 136 13.05 -2.08 2.50
C GLN A 136 12.28 -1.12 3.42
N ILE A 137 11.97 0.08 2.93
CA ILE A 137 11.12 1.06 3.60
C ILE A 137 10.10 1.58 2.58
N VAL A 138 8.84 1.58 2.99
CA VAL A 138 7.75 2.23 2.24
C VAL A 138 7.23 3.41 3.06
N HIS A 139 7.25 4.60 2.50
CA HIS A 139 6.68 5.80 3.12
C HIS A 139 5.18 5.85 2.83
N ILE A 140 4.38 5.76 3.87
CA ILE A 140 2.92 5.62 3.79
C ILE A 140 2.24 6.92 4.19
N PHE A 141 1.25 7.31 3.39
CA PHE A 141 0.30 8.38 3.69
C PHE A 141 -1.10 7.79 3.81
N SER A 142 -1.86 8.24 4.80
CA SER A 142 -3.23 7.77 5.06
C SER A 142 -4.12 8.93 5.47
N GLU A 143 -5.13 9.27 4.67
CA GLU A 143 -6.08 10.33 5.01
C GLU A 143 -6.88 10.01 6.27
N MET A 144 -7.28 8.75 6.46
CA MET A 144 -8.05 8.33 7.64
C MET A 144 -7.17 8.06 8.87
N GLY A 145 -5.88 7.83 8.64
CA GLY A 145 -4.93 7.44 9.67
C GLY A 145 -5.28 6.09 10.35
N VAL A 146 -4.37 5.57 11.14
CA VAL A 146 -4.54 4.33 11.90
C VAL A 146 -4.21 4.58 13.38
N ARG A 147 -4.96 3.97 14.31
CA ARG A 147 -4.55 3.90 15.72
C ARG A 147 -3.53 2.79 15.87
N VAL A 148 -2.32 3.15 16.25
CA VAL A 148 -1.28 2.18 16.59
C VAL A 148 -1.35 1.98 18.09
N GLU A 149 -2.11 0.96 18.53
CA GLU A 149 -2.29 0.64 19.96
C GLU A 149 -1.12 -0.17 20.49
N ASP A 150 -0.48 -0.95 19.64
CA ASP A 150 0.65 -1.81 19.97
C ASP A 150 1.71 -1.73 18.85
N LEU A 151 2.89 -1.25 19.19
CA LEU A 151 4.02 -1.16 18.25
C LEU A 151 4.57 -2.53 17.83
N TYR A 152 4.30 -3.58 18.60
CA TYR A 152 4.69 -4.95 18.26
C TYR A 152 3.73 -5.61 17.26
N GLN A 153 2.54 -5.02 17.05
CA GLN A 153 1.55 -5.53 16.12
C GLN A 153 1.95 -5.16 14.69
N PRO A 154 2.19 -6.14 13.80
CA PRO A 154 2.33 -5.86 12.38
C PRO A 154 0.96 -5.61 11.74
N TYR A 155 0.96 -4.87 10.63
CA TYR A 155 -0.23 -4.49 9.88
C TYR A 155 -0.11 -4.87 8.42
N TRP A 156 -1.23 -5.21 7.81
CA TRP A 156 -1.38 -5.20 6.37
C TRP A 156 -1.71 -3.78 5.90
N ILE A 157 -0.98 -3.31 4.91
CA ILE A 157 -1.26 -2.04 4.24
C ILE A 157 -1.58 -2.35 2.78
N GLU A 158 -2.77 -1.93 2.34
CA GLU A 158 -3.20 -2.03 0.94
C GLU A 158 -3.21 -0.64 0.31
N GLY A 159 -2.71 -0.53 -0.91
CA GLY A 159 -2.72 0.71 -1.66
C GLY A 159 -1.89 0.64 -2.94
N LYS A 160 -1.85 1.78 -3.63
CA LYS A 160 -1.08 1.92 -4.85
C LYS A 160 0.38 2.23 -4.52
N LEU A 161 1.28 1.29 -4.83
CA LEU A 161 2.71 1.46 -4.63
C LEU A 161 3.30 2.36 -5.72
N GLN A 162 4.16 3.29 -5.31
CA GLN A 162 4.88 4.19 -6.19
C GLN A 162 6.38 4.00 -5.98
N VAL A 163 7.12 3.91 -7.08
CA VAL A 163 8.59 3.91 -7.06
C VAL A 163 9.07 5.35 -7.00
N ARG A 164 9.07 5.88 -5.80
CA ARG A 164 9.41 7.27 -5.52
C ARG A 164 10.23 7.34 -4.23
N ALA A 165 11.44 7.88 -4.33
CA ALA A 165 12.25 8.14 -3.16
C ALA A 165 11.66 9.27 -2.31
N SER A 166 11.78 9.14 -1.00
CA SER A 166 11.46 10.18 -0.02
C SER A 166 12.40 10.12 1.16
N SER A 167 12.59 11.25 1.82
CA SER A 167 13.38 11.35 3.05
C SER A 167 12.50 11.80 4.20
N SER A 168 12.74 11.24 5.37
CA SER A 168 12.14 11.66 6.64
C SER A 168 13.25 11.92 7.67
N GLU A 169 12.88 12.37 8.86
CA GLU A 169 13.84 12.54 9.96
C GLU A 169 14.48 11.21 10.43
N LEU A 170 13.80 10.08 10.16
CA LEU A 170 14.22 8.76 10.62
C LEU A 170 14.99 7.97 9.56
N ALA A 171 14.57 8.06 8.28
CA ALA A 171 15.17 7.29 7.20
C ALA A 171 14.72 7.76 5.81
N ASP A 172 15.50 7.35 4.80
CA ASP A 172 15.14 7.44 3.39
C ASP A 172 14.35 6.20 2.96
N ALA A 173 13.26 6.39 2.21
CA ALA A 173 12.46 5.32 1.64
C ALA A 173 12.58 5.30 0.11
N GLY A 174 12.65 4.11 -0.47
CA GLY A 174 12.69 3.93 -1.94
C GLY A 174 11.31 3.88 -2.58
N TYR A 175 10.28 3.68 -1.76
CA TYR A 175 8.89 3.53 -2.18
C TYR A 175 7.98 4.44 -1.38
N GLN A 176 6.86 4.83 -1.99
CA GLN A 176 5.75 5.52 -1.33
C GLN A 176 4.44 4.78 -1.59
N MET A 177 3.45 4.95 -0.72
CA MET A 177 2.11 4.41 -0.91
C MET A 177 1.08 5.31 -0.24
N GLU A 178 -0.03 5.56 -0.94
CA GLU A 178 -1.27 6.06 -0.34
C GLU A 178 -2.08 4.87 0.14
N ALA A 179 -2.24 4.75 1.46
CA ALA A 179 -2.94 3.62 2.06
C ALA A 179 -4.45 3.74 1.87
N GLU A 180 -5.05 2.74 1.23
CA GLU A 180 -6.50 2.60 1.05
C GLU A 180 -7.12 1.78 2.18
N LYS A 181 -6.37 0.77 2.69
CA LYS A 181 -6.77 -0.06 3.84
C LYS A 181 -5.58 -0.36 4.73
N ILE A 182 -5.84 -0.33 6.03
CA ILE A 182 -4.88 -0.68 7.09
C ILE A 182 -5.60 -1.58 8.10
N TYR A 183 -5.08 -2.77 8.34
CA TYR A 183 -5.65 -3.71 9.30
C TYR A 183 -4.58 -4.61 9.92
N ALA A 184 -4.84 -5.11 11.13
CA ALA A 184 -3.89 -5.94 11.86
C ALA A 184 -3.52 -7.20 11.07
N TYR A 185 -2.22 -7.55 11.08
CA TYR A 185 -1.72 -8.82 10.58
C TYR A 185 -1.89 -9.87 11.68
N GLU A 186 -2.78 -10.85 11.47
CA GLU A 186 -2.95 -11.97 12.40
C GLU A 186 -1.86 -13.01 12.16
N LEU A 187 -0.97 -13.19 13.13
CA LEU A 187 0.00 -14.28 13.14
C LEU A 187 -0.78 -15.59 13.36
N ARG A 188 -0.84 -16.45 12.35
CA ARG A 188 -1.45 -17.78 12.41
C ARG A 188 -0.45 -18.82 12.89
#